data_9d61cf279ac9337a4ffbf300cc7b53e6
#
_entry.id   9d61cf279ac9337a4ffbf300cc7b53e6
#
_cell.length_a   1.000
_cell.length_b   1.000
_cell.length_c   1.000
_cell.angle_alpha   90.00
_cell.angle_beta   90.00
_cell.angle_gamma   90.00
#
_symmetry.space_group_name_H-M   'P 1'
#
loop_
_entity.id
_entity.type
_entity.pdbx_description
1 polymer ?
#
loop_
_entity_poly.entity_id
_entity_poly.type
_entity_poly.pdbx_seq_one_letter_code
_entity_poly.pdbx_strand_id
1 'polypeptide(L)'
;MSSNDTSIRQLQLATQYIAIAIGFPILIAGIIGNFLNILVFLTLGNYKTNASSFYMLAKSIFDLSALIFGLIGHILIQGFRSSAMTSETWCRIRIPLLYISSLSSYTCLCLQSIDSFLCSSRNAVLRQQSTVQRGRYLILGFLFLWFCNECPYYFMQQLSIIPNWRCQTTNTLYAQYRSYFTILTLSVIAPI
;
A
#
# COMPACT_ATOMS: atom_id res chain seq x y z
N MET A 1 -14.34 29.59 25.91
CA MET A 1 -13.80 28.85 24.75
C MET A 1 -12.48 29.48 24.40
N SER A 2 -11.36 28.75 24.55
CA SER A 2 -10.03 29.35 24.35
C SER A 2 -9.75 29.47 22.85
N SER A 3 -8.93 30.44 22.45
CA SER A 3 -8.48 30.64 21.04
C SER A 3 -7.90 29.35 20.43
N ASN A 4 -7.29 28.49 21.24
CA ASN A 4 -6.77 27.21 20.84
C ASN A 4 -7.85 26.22 20.38
N ASP A 5 -9.04 26.21 21.02
CA ASP A 5 -10.12 25.28 20.68
C ASP A 5 -10.72 25.60 19.30
N THR A 6 -10.80 26.89 18.95
CA THR A 6 -11.26 27.33 17.62
C THR A 6 -10.29 26.94 16.52
N SER A 7 -8.99 27.11 16.74
CA SER A 7 -7.95 26.73 15.78
C SER A 7 -7.89 25.21 15.54
N ILE A 8 -8.01 24.41 16.61
CA ILE A 8 -8.05 22.94 16.50
C ILE A 8 -9.27 22.49 15.68
N ARG A 9 -10.44 23.09 15.93
CA ARG A 9 -11.67 22.77 15.20
C ARG A 9 -11.59 23.13 13.73
N GLN A 10 -11.03 24.28 13.40
CA GLN A 10 -10.81 24.69 12.00
C GLN A 10 -9.86 23.72 11.27
N LEU A 11 -8.76 23.31 11.92
CA LEU A 11 -7.83 22.35 11.37
C LEU A 11 -8.48 20.98 11.10
N GLN A 12 -9.33 20.52 12.02
CA GLN A 12 -10.09 19.28 11.86
C GLN A 12 -11.08 19.34 10.69
N LEU A 13 -11.78 20.46 10.54
CA LEU A 13 -12.70 20.68 9.42
C LEU A 13 -11.94 20.71 8.09
N ALA A 14 -10.83 21.44 8.02
CA ALA A 14 -9.98 21.48 6.83
C ALA A 14 -9.49 20.08 6.43
N THR A 15 -9.01 19.29 7.39
CA THR A 15 -8.58 17.89 7.15
C THR A 15 -9.72 17.03 6.62
N GLN A 16 -10.93 17.21 7.15
CA GLN A 16 -12.12 16.49 6.70
C GLN A 16 -12.48 16.83 5.25
N TYR A 17 -12.53 18.13 4.90
CA TYR A 17 -12.81 18.57 3.54
C TYR A 17 -11.76 18.08 2.54
N ILE A 18 -10.48 18.15 2.89
CA ILE A 18 -9.39 17.66 2.06
C ILE A 18 -9.51 16.14 1.84
N ALA A 19 -9.78 15.38 2.89
CA ALA A 19 -9.94 13.92 2.80
C ALA A 19 -11.09 13.53 1.86
N ILE A 20 -12.19 14.27 1.85
CA ILE A 20 -13.34 14.01 0.97
C ILE A 20 -13.05 14.54 -0.45
N ALA A 21 -12.69 15.81 -0.58
CA ALA A 21 -12.58 16.48 -1.88
C ALA A 21 -11.46 15.91 -2.77
N ILE A 22 -10.34 15.47 -2.16
CA ILE A 22 -9.21 14.90 -2.88
C ILE A 22 -9.26 13.37 -2.85
N GLY A 23 -9.64 12.78 -1.73
CA GLY A 23 -9.66 11.33 -1.55
C GLY A 23 -10.63 10.61 -2.48
N PHE A 24 -11.84 11.14 -2.69
CA PHE A 24 -12.84 10.52 -3.56
C PHE A 24 -12.43 10.48 -5.05
N PRO A 25 -11.99 11.57 -5.68
CA PRO A 25 -11.51 11.51 -7.07
C PRO A 25 -10.34 10.55 -7.25
N ILE A 26 -9.37 10.53 -6.32
CA ILE A 26 -8.24 9.61 -6.37
C ILE A 26 -8.72 8.16 -6.23
N LEU A 27 -9.67 7.89 -5.33
CA LEU A 27 -10.24 6.56 -5.15
C LEU A 27 -10.91 6.05 -6.42
N ILE A 28 -11.79 6.87 -7.02
CA ILE A 28 -12.51 6.51 -8.25
C ILE A 28 -11.53 6.27 -9.39
N ALA A 29 -10.62 7.20 -9.64
CA ALA A 29 -9.63 7.09 -10.70
C ALA A 29 -8.70 5.88 -10.48
N GLY A 30 -8.27 5.64 -9.25
CA GLY A 30 -7.43 4.52 -8.89
C GLY A 30 -8.14 3.16 -9.07
N ILE A 31 -9.39 3.03 -8.66
CA ILE A 31 -10.18 1.80 -8.86
C ILE A 31 -10.37 1.54 -10.36
N ILE A 32 -10.83 2.53 -11.11
CA ILE A 32 -11.08 2.39 -12.56
C ILE A 32 -9.77 2.05 -13.29
N GLY A 33 -8.69 2.78 -13.01
CA GLY A 33 -7.39 2.58 -13.68
C GLY A 33 -6.82 1.19 -13.42
N ASN A 34 -6.79 0.75 -12.17
CA ASN A 34 -6.28 -0.59 -11.83
C ASN A 34 -7.19 -1.71 -12.34
N PHE A 35 -8.51 -1.52 -12.30
CA PHE A 35 -9.45 -2.50 -12.85
C PHE A 35 -9.28 -2.66 -14.36
N LEU A 36 -9.16 -1.56 -15.11
CA LEU A 36 -8.90 -1.59 -16.55
C LEU A 36 -7.57 -2.27 -16.87
N ASN A 37 -6.51 -1.98 -16.10
CA ASN A 37 -5.23 -2.66 -16.26
C ASN A 37 -5.36 -4.18 -16.07
N ILE A 38 -6.03 -4.61 -15.01
CA ILE A 38 -6.25 -6.05 -14.76
C ILE A 38 -7.02 -6.67 -15.92
N LEU A 39 -8.09 -6.04 -16.37
CA LEU A 39 -8.92 -6.52 -17.46
C LEU A 39 -8.11 -6.65 -18.76
N VAL A 40 -7.34 -5.65 -19.13
CA VAL A 40 -6.50 -5.66 -20.34
C VAL A 40 -5.45 -6.78 -20.26
N PHE A 41 -4.72 -6.91 -19.15
CA PHE A 41 -3.70 -7.96 -19.04
C PHE A 41 -4.28 -9.37 -19.01
N LEU A 42 -5.46 -9.56 -18.42
CA LEU A 42 -6.15 -10.85 -18.42
C LEU A 42 -6.68 -11.21 -19.81
N THR A 43 -7.27 -10.27 -20.55
CA THR A 43 -7.83 -10.52 -21.88
C THR A 43 -6.74 -10.77 -22.92
N LEU A 44 -5.66 -10.01 -22.89
CA LEU A 44 -4.54 -10.20 -23.83
C LEU A 44 -3.71 -11.45 -23.53
N GLY A 45 -3.77 -11.99 -22.30
CA GLY A 45 -3.05 -13.20 -21.90
C GLY A 45 -1.52 -13.05 -21.84
N ASN A 46 -0.97 -11.87 -22.13
CA ASN A 46 0.47 -11.60 -22.21
C ASN A 46 1.22 -11.83 -20.89
N TYR A 47 0.52 -11.81 -19.76
CA TYR A 47 1.09 -12.10 -18.44
C TYR A 47 1.63 -13.52 -18.29
N LYS A 48 1.27 -14.43 -19.19
CA LYS A 48 1.76 -15.83 -19.20
C LYS A 48 3.13 -15.96 -19.87
N THR A 49 3.44 -15.07 -20.81
CA THR A 49 4.63 -15.14 -21.65
C THR A 49 5.64 -14.04 -21.35
N ASN A 50 5.18 -12.88 -20.89
CA ASN A 50 6.01 -11.72 -20.65
C ASN A 50 6.06 -11.38 -19.15
N ALA A 51 7.27 -11.37 -18.56
CA ALA A 51 7.48 -11.10 -17.15
C ALA A 51 7.07 -9.68 -16.76
N SER A 52 7.35 -8.67 -17.58
CA SER A 52 6.96 -7.29 -17.33
C SER A 52 5.43 -7.13 -17.23
N SER A 53 4.67 -7.76 -18.14
CA SER A 53 3.20 -7.77 -18.08
C SER A 53 2.67 -8.47 -16.83
N PHE A 54 3.36 -9.50 -16.36
CA PHE A 54 3.01 -10.18 -15.13
C PHE A 54 3.22 -9.28 -13.89
N TYR A 55 4.32 -8.53 -13.84
CA TYR A 55 4.57 -7.56 -12.76
C TYR A 55 3.52 -6.44 -12.75
N MET A 56 3.13 -5.92 -13.91
CA MET A 56 2.08 -4.88 -14.00
C MET A 56 0.73 -5.39 -13.54
N LEU A 57 0.36 -6.62 -13.91
CA LEU A 57 -0.87 -7.25 -13.43
C LEU A 57 -0.86 -7.42 -11.90
N ALA A 58 0.22 -7.97 -11.35
CA ALA A 58 0.39 -8.15 -9.90
C ALA A 58 0.34 -6.81 -9.17
N LYS A 59 1.05 -5.80 -9.68
CA LYS A 59 1.02 -4.44 -9.14
C LYS A 59 -0.40 -3.88 -9.07
N SER A 60 -1.19 -3.98 -10.15
CA SER A 60 -2.56 -3.46 -10.17
C SER A 60 -3.47 -4.14 -9.14
N ILE A 61 -3.26 -5.43 -8.85
CA ILE A 61 -3.98 -6.14 -7.79
C ILE A 61 -3.59 -5.61 -6.41
N PHE A 62 -2.29 -5.40 -6.15
CA PHE A 62 -1.82 -4.84 -4.88
C PHE A 62 -2.26 -3.39 -4.69
N ASP A 63 -2.28 -2.57 -5.75
CA ASP A 63 -2.77 -1.20 -5.70
C ASP A 63 -4.26 -1.14 -5.35
N LEU A 64 -5.10 -2.01 -5.92
CA LEU A 64 -6.51 -2.11 -5.53
C LEU A 64 -6.67 -2.47 -4.05
N SER A 65 -5.88 -3.43 -3.56
CA SER A 65 -5.88 -3.79 -2.13
C SER A 65 -5.47 -2.62 -1.26
N ALA A 66 -4.43 -1.87 -1.64
CA ALA A 66 -3.98 -0.68 -0.92
C ALA A 66 -5.04 0.44 -0.92
N LEU A 67 -5.77 0.64 -2.02
CA LEU A 67 -6.88 1.59 -2.09
C LEU A 67 -8.03 1.19 -1.14
N ILE A 68 -8.38 -0.10 -1.09
CA ILE A 68 -9.45 -0.60 -0.23
C ILE A 68 -9.08 -0.44 1.25
N PHE A 69 -7.93 -0.95 1.67
CA PHE A 69 -7.53 -0.91 3.08
C PHE A 69 -7.01 0.46 3.53
N GLY A 70 -6.39 1.22 2.64
CA GLY A 70 -5.80 2.53 2.92
C GLY A 70 -6.80 3.66 2.72
N LEU A 71 -7.10 3.95 1.46
CA LEU A 71 -7.81 5.18 1.09
C LEU A 71 -9.28 5.17 1.51
N ILE A 72 -10.00 4.05 1.31
CA ILE A 72 -11.39 3.93 1.79
C ILE A 72 -11.42 4.09 3.30
N GLY A 73 -10.54 3.37 4.03
CA GLY A 73 -10.48 3.48 5.49
C GLY A 73 -10.13 4.90 5.96
N HIS A 74 -9.23 5.60 5.24
CA HIS A 74 -8.89 6.99 5.55
C HIS A 74 -10.08 7.93 5.34
N ILE A 75 -10.80 7.82 4.23
CA ILE A 75 -11.98 8.63 3.92
C ILE A 75 -13.09 8.38 4.96
N LEU A 76 -13.34 7.13 5.33
CA LEU A 76 -14.38 6.79 6.30
C LEU A 76 -14.06 7.32 7.71
N ILE A 77 -12.81 7.22 8.14
CA ILE A 77 -12.39 7.68 9.48
C ILE A 77 -12.27 9.20 9.53
N GLN A 78 -11.57 9.83 8.59
CA GLN A 78 -11.30 11.27 8.61
C GLN A 78 -12.43 12.08 7.97
N GLY A 79 -13.03 11.58 6.89
CA GLY A 79 -14.11 12.27 6.19
C GLY A 79 -15.46 12.16 6.88
N PHE A 80 -15.87 10.94 7.20
CA PHE A 80 -17.22 10.67 7.74
C PHE A 80 -17.24 10.46 9.26
N ARG A 81 -16.08 10.40 9.93
CA ARG A 81 -15.98 10.12 11.37
C ARG A 81 -16.79 8.88 11.79
N SER A 82 -16.82 7.88 10.92
CA SER A 82 -17.65 6.69 11.10
C SER A 82 -17.14 5.85 12.27
N SER A 83 -18.00 5.60 13.25
CA SER A 83 -17.72 4.69 14.36
C SER A 83 -17.68 3.21 13.95
N ALA A 84 -18.23 2.86 12.80
CA ALA A 84 -18.23 1.49 12.29
C ALA A 84 -16.80 0.93 12.02
N MET A 85 -15.81 1.83 11.80
CA MET A 85 -14.41 1.47 11.58
C MET A 85 -13.56 1.48 12.86
N THR A 86 -14.17 1.68 14.03
CA THR A 86 -13.49 1.72 15.33
C THR A 86 -13.42 0.35 16.02
N SER A 87 -13.72 -0.73 15.30
CA SER A 87 -13.53 -2.09 15.81
C SER A 87 -12.03 -2.40 16.01
N GLU A 88 -11.68 -2.98 17.14
CA GLU A 88 -10.30 -3.38 17.45
C GLU A 88 -9.73 -4.35 16.41
N THR A 89 -10.53 -5.31 15.97
CA THR A 89 -10.14 -6.26 14.92
C THR A 89 -9.82 -5.57 13.61
N TRP A 90 -10.66 -4.61 13.20
CA TRP A 90 -10.42 -3.81 11.99
C TRP A 90 -9.14 -2.98 12.10
N CYS A 91 -8.89 -2.37 13.25
CA CYS A 91 -7.68 -1.62 13.54
C CYS A 91 -6.43 -2.49 13.35
N ARG A 92 -6.42 -3.70 13.92
CA ARG A 92 -5.28 -4.63 13.86
C ARG A 92 -5.00 -5.17 12.45
N ILE A 93 -6.04 -5.39 11.64
CA ILE A 93 -5.91 -6.02 10.31
C ILE A 93 -5.64 -4.98 9.22
N ARG A 94 -6.31 -3.84 9.25
CA ARG A 94 -6.27 -2.85 8.17
C ARG A 94 -4.88 -2.32 7.87
N ILE A 95 -4.15 -1.95 8.91
CA ILE A 95 -2.84 -1.30 8.76
C ILE A 95 -1.79 -2.27 8.20
N PRO A 96 -1.62 -3.50 8.74
CA PRO A 96 -0.71 -4.47 8.12
C PRO A 96 -1.05 -4.77 6.67
N LEU A 97 -2.33 -4.97 6.34
CA LEU A 97 -2.74 -5.25 4.97
C LEU A 97 -2.45 -4.09 4.02
N LEU A 98 -2.66 -2.85 4.46
CA LEU A 98 -2.28 -1.66 3.70
C LEU A 98 -0.78 -1.66 3.38
N TYR A 99 0.07 -1.91 4.41
CA TYR A 99 1.52 -1.89 4.21
C TYR A 99 2.02 -3.04 3.36
N ILE A 100 1.52 -4.28 3.58
CA ILE A 100 1.86 -5.44 2.74
C ILE A 100 1.50 -5.15 1.28
N SER A 101 0.30 -4.62 1.02
CA SER A 101 -0.15 -4.29 -0.34
C SER A 101 0.72 -3.20 -0.97
N SER A 102 1.00 -2.12 -0.26
CA SER A 102 1.82 -1.02 -0.76
C SER A 102 3.26 -1.45 -1.04
N LEU A 103 3.90 -2.16 -0.11
CA LEU A 103 5.27 -2.66 -0.28
C LEU A 103 5.36 -3.67 -1.43
N SER A 104 4.35 -4.53 -1.58
CA SER A 104 4.29 -5.48 -2.70
C SER A 104 4.11 -4.78 -4.04
N SER A 105 3.29 -3.71 -4.11
CA SER A 105 3.14 -2.90 -5.32
C SER A 105 4.46 -2.23 -5.71
N TYR A 106 5.16 -1.59 -4.77
CA TYR A 106 6.48 -1.01 -5.03
C TYR A 106 7.51 -2.05 -5.45
N THR A 107 7.51 -3.23 -4.81
CA THR A 107 8.39 -4.34 -5.21
C THR A 107 8.12 -4.78 -6.65
N CYS A 108 6.86 -4.89 -7.06
CA CYS A 108 6.51 -5.21 -8.45
C CYS A 108 7.03 -4.16 -9.43
N LEU A 109 6.98 -2.88 -9.07
CA LEU A 109 7.50 -1.79 -9.88
C LEU A 109 9.03 -1.88 -10.04
N CYS A 110 9.77 -2.13 -8.96
CA CYS A 110 11.21 -2.34 -9.00
C CYS A 110 11.59 -3.56 -9.85
N LEU A 111 10.89 -4.69 -9.66
CA LEU A 111 11.13 -5.90 -10.43
C LEU A 111 10.83 -5.70 -11.92
N GLN A 112 9.80 -4.93 -12.26
CA GLN A 112 9.49 -4.54 -13.63
C GLN A 112 10.61 -3.70 -14.25
N SER A 113 11.15 -2.73 -13.51
CA SER A 113 12.27 -1.89 -13.97
C SER A 113 13.52 -2.73 -14.23
N ILE A 114 13.85 -3.65 -13.33
CA ILE A 114 14.96 -4.60 -13.49
C ILE A 114 14.72 -5.51 -14.71
N ASP A 115 13.50 -6.04 -14.87
CA ASP A 115 13.15 -6.90 -16.01
C ASP A 115 13.28 -6.16 -17.35
N SER A 116 12.82 -4.90 -17.40
CA SER A 116 12.97 -4.05 -18.59
C SER A 116 14.45 -3.81 -18.94
N PHE A 117 15.28 -3.61 -17.91
CA PHE A 117 16.73 -3.49 -18.10
C PHE A 117 17.35 -4.79 -18.64
N LEU A 118 16.98 -5.95 -18.08
CA LEU A 118 17.45 -7.26 -18.52
C LEU A 118 17.06 -7.54 -19.98
N CYS A 119 15.81 -7.22 -20.35
CA CYS A 119 15.32 -7.37 -21.73
C CYS A 119 16.05 -6.47 -22.74
N SER A 120 16.44 -5.26 -22.32
CA SER A 120 17.15 -4.31 -23.17
C SER A 120 18.65 -4.58 -23.27
N SER A 121 19.17 -5.50 -22.46
CA SER A 121 20.61 -5.83 -22.46
C SER A 121 21.06 -6.49 -23.77
N ARG A 122 22.23 -6.07 -24.26
CA ARG A 122 22.90 -6.71 -25.41
C ARG A 122 23.40 -8.13 -25.11
N ASN A 123 23.58 -8.47 -23.83
CA ASN A 123 24.04 -9.80 -23.42
C ASN A 123 22.88 -10.80 -23.44
N ALA A 124 22.98 -11.80 -24.30
CA ALA A 124 21.98 -12.86 -24.48
C ALA A 124 21.71 -13.64 -23.15
N VAL A 125 22.73 -13.84 -22.33
CA VAL A 125 22.60 -14.54 -21.04
C VAL A 125 21.71 -13.76 -20.07
N LEU A 126 21.86 -12.44 -19.99
CA LEU A 126 21.03 -11.58 -19.16
C LEU A 126 19.57 -11.57 -19.65
N ARG A 127 19.37 -11.47 -20.95
CA ARG A 127 18.02 -11.48 -21.55
C ARG A 127 17.27 -12.80 -21.31
N GLN A 128 17.98 -13.94 -21.27
CA GLN A 128 17.37 -15.24 -20.94
C GLN A 128 16.95 -15.34 -19.47
N GLN A 129 17.38 -14.45 -18.60
CA GLN A 129 16.98 -14.45 -17.18
C GLN A 129 15.60 -13.85 -16.95
N SER A 130 15.08 -13.04 -17.88
CA SER A 130 13.71 -12.51 -17.84
C SER A 130 12.68 -13.61 -18.15
N THR A 131 12.21 -14.28 -17.12
CA THR A 131 11.19 -15.34 -17.25
C THR A 131 10.06 -15.12 -16.25
N VAL A 132 8.82 -15.35 -16.69
CA VAL A 132 7.62 -15.25 -15.83
C VAL A 132 7.71 -16.16 -14.61
N GLN A 133 8.32 -17.34 -14.76
CA GLN A 133 8.46 -18.30 -13.66
C GLN A 133 9.34 -17.74 -12.54
N ARG A 134 10.50 -17.14 -12.87
CA ARG A 134 11.34 -16.44 -11.89
C ARG A 134 10.60 -15.27 -11.24
N GLY A 135 9.85 -14.50 -12.05
CA GLY A 135 9.01 -13.41 -11.56
C GLY A 135 8.02 -13.85 -10.49
N ARG A 136 7.37 -14.98 -10.68
CA ARG A 136 6.43 -15.55 -9.70
C ARG A 136 7.13 -15.89 -8.38
N TYR A 137 8.28 -16.57 -8.43
CA TYR A 137 9.02 -16.91 -7.22
C TYR A 137 9.53 -15.68 -6.49
N LEU A 138 9.98 -14.65 -7.22
CA LEU A 138 10.42 -13.39 -6.60
C LEU A 138 9.26 -12.67 -5.89
N ILE A 139 8.10 -12.52 -6.54
CA ILE A 139 6.93 -11.89 -5.90
C ILE A 139 6.49 -12.68 -4.67
N LEU A 140 6.41 -14.00 -4.74
CA LEU A 140 6.03 -14.83 -3.59
C LEU A 140 7.04 -14.73 -2.44
N GLY A 141 8.33 -14.70 -2.75
CA GLY A 141 9.38 -14.53 -1.75
C GLY A 141 9.30 -13.16 -1.04
N PHE A 142 9.12 -12.09 -1.80
CA PHE A 142 8.95 -10.75 -1.23
C PHE A 142 7.64 -10.62 -0.46
N LEU A 143 6.54 -11.19 -0.96
CA LEU A 143 5.26 -11.24 -0.24
C LEU A 143 5.41 -11.90 1.14
N PHE A 144 6.08 -13.04 1.18
CA PHE A 144 6.37 -13.73 2.44
C PHE A 144 7.23 -12.86 3.37
N LEU A 145 8.25 -12.19 2.83
CA LEU A 145 9.11 -11.28 3.58
C LEU A 145 8.31 -10.11 4.19
N TRP A 146 7.45 -9.47 3.38
CA TRP A 146 6.60 -8.38 3.85
C TRP A 146 5.58 -8.85 4.88
N PHE A 147 5.01 -10.03 4.70
CA PHE A 147 4.10 -10.63 5.68
C PHE A 147 4.80 -10.86 7.02
N CYS A 148 6.01 -11.43 7.02
CA CYS A 148 6.80 -11.64 8.23
C CYS A 148 7.16 -10.30 8.92
N ASN A 149 7.45 -9.25 8.14
CA ASN A 149 7.75 -7.92 8.68
C ASN A 149 6.53 -7.26 9.33
N GLU A 150 5.33 -7.47 8.79
CA GLU A 150 4.08 -6.87 9.30
C GLU A 150 3.40 -7.73 10.39
N CYS A 151 3.77 -9.00 10.53
CA CYS A 151 3.21 -9.91 11.53
C CYS A 151 3.33 -9.39 12.97
N PRO A 152 4.48 -8.86 13.44
CA PRO A 152 4.59 -8.30 14.79
C PRO A 152 3.65 -7.11 15.01
N TYR A 153 3.35 -6.34 13.96
CA TYR A 153 2.47 -5.19 14.05
C TYR A 153 1.04 -5.57 14.42
N TYR A 154 0.55 -6.70 13.90
CA TYR A 154 -0.78 -7.22 14.25
C TYR A 154 -0.94 -7.45 15.75
N PHE A 155 0.11 -7.96 16.43
CA PHE A 155 0.09 -8.23 17.86
C PHE A 155 0.34 -7.00 18.73
N MET A 156 1.09 -6.01 18.21
CA MET A 156 1.50 -4.82 18.96
C MET A 156 0.51 -3.67 18.85
N GLN A 157 -0.52 -3.79 18.02
CA GLN A 157 -1.49 -2.72 17.80
C GLN A 157 -2.70 -2.86 18.72
N GLN A 158 -3.08 -1.75 19.35
CA GLN A 158 -4.28 -1.64 20.17
C GLN A 158 -5.07 -0.38 19.78
N LEU A 159 -6.39 -0.47 19.98
CA LEU A 159 -7.29 0.65 19.81
C LEU A 159 -7.22 1.54 21.07
N SER A 160 -6.66 2.74 20.96
CA SER A 160 -6.70 3.71 22.04
C SER A 160 -8.05 4.45 22.05
N ILE A 161 -8.75 4.34 23.18
CA ILE A 161 -10.08 4.96 23.36
C ILE A 161 -9.94 6.48 23.68
N ILE A 162 -8.81 6.89 24.25
CA ILE A 162 -8.59 8.27 24.73
C ILE A 162 -7.40 8.88 23.95
N PRO A 163 -7.53 10.05 23.33
CA PRO A 163 -8.71 10.95 23.29
C PRO A 163 -9.63 10.75 22.08
N ASN A 164 -9.30 9.97 21.05
CA ASN A 164 -10.05 9.94 19.78
C ASN A 164 -9.98 8.60 19.04
N TRP A 165 -10.31 7.46 19.61
CA TRP A 165 -10.45 6.18 18.90
C TRP A 165 -9.37 5.96 17.81
N ARG A 166 -8.10 6.07 18.18
CA ARG A 166 -6.99 5.91 17.22
C ARG A 166 -6.33 4.56 17.37
N CYS A 167 -6.00 3.95 16.24
CA CYS A 167 -5.11 2.81 16.21
C CYS A 167 -3.68 3.24 16.56
N GLN A 168 -3.19 2.82 17.70
CA GLN A 168 -1.84 3.16 18.16
C GLN A 168 -1.05 1.90 18.51
N THR A 169 0.25 1.97 18.32
CA THR A 169 1.17 0.91 18.72
C THR A 169 1.48 1.05 20.20
N THR A 170 1.34 -0.03 20.96
CA THR A 170 1.60 -0.04 22.42
C THR A 170 3.09 0.10 22.76
N ASN A 171 3.97 -0.36 21.87
CA ASN A 171 5.42 -0.35 22.11
C ASN A 171 6.09 0.79 21.36
N THR A 172 6.69 1.74 22.11
CA THR A 172 7.38 2.92 21.56
C THR A 172 8.61 2.54 20.71
N LEU A 173 9.37 1.52 21.10
CA LEU A 173 10.54 1.06 20.34
C LEU A 173 10.11 0.50 18.99
N TYR A 174 9.02 -0.25 18.95
CA TYR A 174 8.48 -0.76 17.69
C TYR A 174 7.94 0.34 16.79
N ALA A 175 7.30 1.38 17.36
CA ALA A 175 6.85 2.55 16.61
C ALA A 175 8.02 3.30 15.97
N GLN A 176 9.15 3.45 16.67
CA GLN A 176 10.37 4.05 16.13
C GLN A 176 10.97 3.18 15.01
N TYR A 177 11.13 1.87 15.23
CA TYR A 177 11.59 0.94 14.19
C TYR A 177 10.77 1.09 12.92
N ARG A 178 9.44 1.11 13.04
CA ARG A 178 8.54 1.24 11.90
C ARG A 178 8.70 2.58 11.17
N SER A 179 8.87 3.67 11.88
CA SER A 179 9.13 4.98 11.28
C SER A 179 10.42 4.97 10.47
N TYR A 180 11.51 4.45 11.03
CA TYR A 180 12.78 4.32 10.33
C TYR A 180 12.68 3.38 9.13
N PHE A 181 12.03 2.23 9.29
CA PHE A 181 11.82 1.28 8.21
C PHE A 181 11.03 1.90 7.06
N THR A 182 9.96 2.63 7.35
CA THR A 182 9.14 3.32 6.33
C THR A 182 9.96 4.38 5.59
N ILE A 183 10.72 5.22 6.31
CA ILE A 183 11.57 6.24 5.71
C ILE A 183 12.65 5.61 4.82
N LEU A 184 13.32 4.57 5.31
CA LEU A 184 14.36 3.87 4.56
C LEU A 184 13.78 3.21 3.31
N THR A 185 12.64 2.53 3.43
CA THR A 185 11.97 1.88 2.30
C THR A 185 11.55 2.90 1.24
N LEU A 186 10.96 4.02 1.66
CA LEU A 186 10.58 5.09 0.73
C LEU A 186 11.80 5.74 0.09
N SER A 187 12.89 5.99 0.83
CA SER A 187 14.09 6.62 0.28
C SER A 187 14.86 5.74 -0.70
N VAL A 188 14.78 4.41 -0.55
CA VAL A 188 15.46 3.45 -1.44
C VAL A 188 14.58 3.09 -2.64
N ILE A 189 13.27 2.90 -2.44
CA ILE A 189 12.36 2.42 -3.48
C ILE A 189 11.78 3.57 -4.32
N ALA A 190 11.51 4.74 -3.73
CA ALA A 190 10.91 5.85 -4.45
C ALA A 190 11.77 6.48 -5.57
N PRO A 191 13.11 6.52 -5.50
CA PRO A 191 13.94 7.07 -6.58
C PRO A 191 14.19 6.09 -7.74
N ILE A 192 13.74 4.84 -7.68
CA ILE A 192 13.83 3.83 -8.74
C ILE A 192 12.60 3.88 -9.65
#